data_0fa288ae8d0e4608bbfba9403309e239
#
_entry.id   0fa288ae8d0e4608bbfba9403309e239
#
_cell.length_a   1.000
_cell.length_b   1.000
_cell.length_c   1.000
_cell.angle_alpha   90.00
_cell.angle_beta   90.00
_cell.angle_gamma   90.00
#
_symmetry.space_group_name_H-M   'P 1'
#
loop_
_entity.id
_entity.type
_entity.pdbx_description
1 polymer ?
#
loop_
_entity_poly.entity_id
_entity_poly.type
_entity_poly.pdbx_seq_one_letter_code
_entity_poly.pdbx_strand_id
1 'polypeptide(L)'
;DTDTSHTPVTFEQVLTWDPQVLLVTGKGMSNMTANTVLTNSVEGVDLSTLSSVKSGRVYSTGLGMWNWFTPNPDSPIVANWIGASLYPEQFSDVDLVSMTKDYYQKMYNFTLTDEQARTIINPDSAS
;
A
#
# COMPACT_ATOMS: atom_id res chain seq x y z
N ASP A 1 -23.65 9.08 -12.68
CA ASP A 1 -22.46 9.76 -13.20
C ASP A 1 -21.81 10.52 -12.05
N THR A 2 -21.07 9.81 -11.21
CA THR A 2 -20.32 10.44 -10.12
C THR A 2 -18.94 10.71 -10.63
N ASP A 3 -18.73 11.91 -11.12
CA ASP A 3 -17.44 12.45 -11.54
C ASP A 3 -16.57 12.79 -10.31
N THR A 4 -16.54 11.89 -9.34
CA THR A 4 -15.71 12.01 -8.16
C THR A 4 -14.67 10.88 -8.18
N SER A 5 -13.42 11.25 -8.13
CA SER A 5 -12.29 10.31 -8.02
C SER A 5 -12.35 9.44 -6.75
N HIS A 6 -13.27 9.75 -5.85
CA HIS A 6 -13.47 9.06 -4.59
C HIS A 6 -14.96 8.84 -4.33
N THR A 7 -15.33 7.61 -4.04
CA THR A 7 -16.70 7.26 -3.61
C THR A 7 -16.64 6.95 -2.11
N PRO A 8 -17.35 7.73 -1.26
CA PRO A 8 -17.47 7.41 0.16
C PRO A 8 -18.11 6.03 0.34
N VAL A 9 -17.51 5.19 1.16
CA VAL A 9 -18.03 3.88 1.54
C VAL A 9 -18.03 3.77 3.07
N THR A 10 -18.99 3.02 3.61
CA THR A 10 -19.01 2.72 5.04
C THR A 10 -18.22 1.45 5.34
N PHE A 11 -17.80 1.27 6.59
CA PHE A 11 -17.13 0.04 7.01
C PHE A 11 -18.04 -1.19 6.86
N GLU A 12 -19.35 -1.03 7.05
CA GLU A 12 -20.33 -2.10 6.82
C GLU A 12 -20.35 -2.55 5.35
N GLN A 13 -20.19 -1.63 4.42
CA GLN A 13 -20.06 -1.98 2.99
C GLN A 13 -18.76 -2.74 2.74
N VAL A 14 -17.64 -2.32 3.34
CA VAL A 14 -16.35 -3.03 3.22
C VAL A 14 -16.46 -4.44 3.79
N LEU A 15 -17.10 -4.61 4.96
CA LEU A 15 -17.35 -5.92 5.58
C LEU A 15 -18.25 -6.80 4.68
N THR A 16 -19.25 -6.20 4.03
CA THR A 16 -20.15 -6.91 3.11
C THR A 16 -19.42 -7.37 1.84
N TRP A 17 -18.50 -6.57 1.32
CA TRP A 17 -17.70 -6.93 0.14
C TRP A 17 -16.64 -7.98 0.42
N ASP A 18 -16.19 -8.08 1.66
CA ASP A 18 -15.17 -9.03 2.14
C ASP A 18 -13.97 -9.16 1.17
N PRO A 19 -13.22 -8.07 0.93
CA PRO A 19 -12.14 -8.09 -0.04
C PRO A 19 -11.02 -9.06 0.37
N GLN A 20 -10.47 -9.78 -0.61
CA GLN A 20 -9.35 -10.70 -0.39
C GLN A 20 -8.00 -9.98 -0.18
N VAL A 21 -7.89 -8.75 -0.68
CA VAL A 21 -6.73 -7.87 -0.50
C VAL A 21 -7.23 -6.48 -0.17
N LEU A 22 -6.61 -5.84 0.82
CA LEU A 22 -6.92 -4.48 1.22
C LEU A 22 -5.67 -3.60 1.10
N LEU A 23 -5.78 -2.55 0.30
CA LEU A 23 -4.75 -1.52 0.19
C LEU A 23 -5.23 -0.29 0.93
N VAL A 24 -4.46 0.19 1.89
CA VAL A 24 -4.78 1.39 2.68
C VAL A 24 -3.78 2.50 2.43
N THR A 25 -4.20 3.74 2.58
CA THR A 25 -3.37 4.92 2.29
C THR A 25 -2.21 5.13 3.28
N GLY A 26 -2.23 4.45 4.42
CA GLY A 26 -1.17 4.56 5.43
C GLY A 26 -1.14 5.92 6.14
N LYS A 27 -0.06 6.15 6.88
CA LYS A 27 0.10 7.33 7.77
C LYS A 27 0.06 8.68 7.07
N GLY A 28 0.31 8.73 5.77
CA GLY A 28 0.38 10.00 5.03
C GLY A 28 -0.97 10.67 4.80
N MET A 29 -2.07 9.93 4.84
CA MET A 29 -3.41 10.44 4.52
C MET A 29 -4.48 10.05 5.54
N SER A 30 -4.23 9.06 6.36
CA SER A 30 -5.14 8.61 7.40
C SER A 30 -4.37 7.98 8.54
N ASN A 31 -5.02 7.79 9.69
CA ASN A 31 -4.45 7.00 10.79
C ASN A 31 -4.59 5.48 10.54
N MET A 32 -5.14 5.08 9.39
CA MET A 32 -5.33 3.69 9.03
C MET A 32 -4.10 3.18 8.29
N THR A 33 -3.36 2.28 8.91
CA THR A 33 -2.21 1.58 8.34
C THR A 33 -2.52 0.09 8.20
N ALA A 34 -1.73 -0.65 7.43
CA ALA A 34 -1.89 -2.10 7.38
C ALA A 34 -1.76 -2.72 8.78
N ASN A 35 -0.83 -2.22 9.59
CA ASN A 35 -0.64 -2.70 10.95
C ASN A 35 -1.89 -2.46 11.83
N THR A 36 -2.49 -1.25 11.80
CA THR A 36 -3.70 -0.97 12.60
C THR A 36 -4.90 -1.82 12.17
N VAL A 37 -5.00 -2.15 10.89
CA VAL A 37 -6.04 -3.04 10.36
C VAL A 37 -5.78 -4.49 10.78
N LEU A 38 -4.56 -4.99 10.59
CA LEU A 38 -4.18 -6.38 10.94
C LEU A 38 -4.26 -6.66 12.44
N THR A 39 -3.97 -5.67 13.28
CA THR A 39 -4.08 -5.78 14.75
C THR A 39 -5.47 -5.44 15.28
N ASN A 40 -6.43 -5.19 14.39
CA ASN A 40 -7.81 -4.76 14.73
C ASN A 40 -7.84 -3.55 15.67
N SER A 41 -6.95 -2.59 15.45
CA SER A 41 -6.78 -1.37 16.26
C SER A 41 -7.39 -0.12 15.61
N VAL A 42 -8.31 -0.30 14.65
CA VAL A 42 -9.07 0.80 14.05
C VAL A 42 -10.21 1.18 14.97
N GLU A 43 -10.22 2.42 15.44
CA GLU A 43 -11.20 2.88 16.42
C GLU A 43 -12.64 2.76 15.89
N GLY A 44 -13.51 2.16 16.71
CA GLY A 44 -14.95 2.05 16.42
C GLY A 44 -15.34 0.99 15.40
N VAL A 45 -14.40 0.16 14.91
CA VAL A 45 -14.68 -0.84 13.87
C VAL A 45 -13.97 -2.16 14.18
N ASP A 46 -14.68 -3.27 14.03
CA ASP A 46 -14.10 -4.62 14.05
C ASP A 46 -13.91 -5.13 12.62
N LEU A 47 -12.66 -5.18 12.16
CA LEU A 47 -12.25 -5.66 10.84
C LEU A 47 -11.69 -7.09 10.87
N SER A 48 -11.65 -7.74 12.03
CA SER A 48 -11.05 -9.07 12.22
C SER A 48 -11.70 -10.18 11.39
N THR A 49 -12.94 -9.96 10.96
CA THR A 49 -13.71 -10.93 10.16
C THR A 49 -13.33 -10.94 8.68
N LEU A 50 -12.70 -9.87 8.17
CA LEU A 50 -12.32 -9.74 6.76
C LEU A 50 -11.36 -10.84 6.32
N SER A 51 -11.59 -11.37 5.13
CA SER A 51 -10.70 -12.37 4.49
C SER A 51 -9.29 -11.83 4.29
N SER A 52 -9.13 -10.55 3.93
CA SER A 52 -7.83 -9.87 3.81
C SER A 52 -7.06 -9.81 5.13
N VAL A 53 -7.76 -9.56 6.25
CA VAL A 53 -7.15 -9.52 7.59
C VAL A 53 -6.73 -10.91 8.03
N LYS A 54 -7.61 -11.91 7.89
CA LYS A 54 -7.33 -13.31 8.24
C LYS A 54 -6.16 -13.90 7.46
N SER A 55 -5.99 -13.51 6.21
CA SER A 55 -4.89 -13.98 5.35
C SER A 55 -3.63 -13.10 5.42
N GLY A 56 -3.65 -12.00 6.18
CA GLY A 56 -2.54 -11.05 6.28
C GLY A 56 -2.31 -10.23 5.00
N ARG A 57 -3.30 -10.16 4.10
CA ARG A 57 -3.18 -9.46 2.81
C ARG A 57 -3.70 -8.03 2.89
N VAL A 58 -3.14 -7.27 3.82
CA VAL A 58 -3.39 -5.83 4.00
C VAL A 58 -2.07 -5.10 3.82
N TYR A 59 -2.04 -4.10 2.96
CA TYR A 59 -0.82 -3.37 2.62
C TYR A 59 -1.06 -1.86 2.73
N SER A 60 -0.12 -1.15 3.38
CA SER A 60 -0.08 0.31 3.34
C SER A 60 0.63 0.76 2.07
N THR A 61 0.07 1.76 1.39
CA THR A 61 0.75 2.37 0.24
C THR A 61 2.03 3.06 0.67
N GLY A 62 3.03 2.98 -0.18
CA GLY A 62 4.26 3.73 -0.01
C GLY A 62 4.05 5.24 -0.04
N LEU A 63 5.00 5.94 0.59
CA LEU A 63 5.12 7.39 0.59
C LEU A 63 6.44 7.77 -0.09
N GLY A 64 6.47 7.64 -1.42
CA GLY A 64 7.58 8.13 -2.22
C GLY A 64 7.57 9.65 -2.34
N MET A 65 7.59 10.16 -3.56
CA MET A 65 7.50 11.61 -3.80
C MET A 65 6.12 12.18 -3.46
N TRP A 66 5.08 11.35 -3.51
CA TRP A 66 3.70 11.70 -3.19
C TRP A 66 2.89 10.45 -2.82
N ASN A 67 1.61 10.64 -2.46
CA ASN A 67 0.70 9.52 -2.26
C ASN A 67 0.57 8.67 -3.54
N TRP A 68 0.85 7.38 -3.41
CA TRP A 68 0.87 6.45 -4.53
C TRP A 68 -0.51 6.15 -5.15
N PHE A 69 -1.61 6.50 -4.49
CA PHE A 69 -2.95 6.37 -5.08
C PHE A 69 -3.34 7.54 -5.99
N THR A 70 -2.49 8.55 -6.12
CA THR A 70 -2.68 9.63 -7.08
C THR A 70 -1.65 9.54 -8.20
N PRO A 71 -1.95 10.04 -9.42
CA PRO A 71 -0.95 10.14 -10.47
C PRO A 71 0.28 10.90 -9.98
N ASN A 72 1.44 10.27 -10.03
CA ASN A 72 2.70 10.83 -9.56
C ASN A 72 3.89 10.24 -10.33
N PRO A 73 5.09 10.82 -10.22
CA PRO A 73 6.27 10.33 -10.92
C PRO A 73 6.65 8.89 -10.59
N ASP A 74 6.31 8.39 -9.38
CA ASP A 74 6.65 7.03 -8.94
C ASP A 74 5.74 5.94 -9.56
N SER A 75 4.81 6.29 -10.45
CA SER A 75 3.87 5.35 -11.06
C SER A 75 4.47 4.05 -11.59
N PRO A 76 5.71 4.01 -12.17
CA PRO A 76 6.33 2.76 -12.57
C PRO A 76 6.60 1.80 -11.39
N ILE A 77 6.96 2.33 -10.22
CA ILE A 77 7.15 1.53 -9.00
C ILE A 77 5.80 1.04 -8.49
N VAL A 78 4.80 1.94 -8.46
CA VAL A 78 3.45 1.66 -7.95
C VAL A 78 2.81 0.50 -8.71
N ALA A 79 2.91 0.47 -10.03
CA ALA A 79 2.34 -0.61 -10.85
C ALA A 79 2.92 -1.98 -10.47
N ASN A 80 4.23 -2.06 -10.29
CA ASN A 80 4.90 -3.29 -9.87
C ASN A 80 4.59 -3.66 -8.41
N TRP A 81 4.48 -2.67 -7.52
CA TRP A 81 4.10 -2.87 -6.14
C TRP A 81 2.67 -3.42 -6.02
N ILE A 82 1.71 -2.88 -6.77
CA ILE A 82 0.34 -3.41 -6.83
C ILE A 82 0.36 -4.85 -7.35
N GLY A 83 1.09 -5.10 -8.45
CA GLY A 83 1.21 -6.44 -9.03
C GLY A 83 1.75 -7.44 -8.01
N ALA A 84 2.84 -7.11 -7.33
CA ALA A 84 3.45 -7.96 -6.30
C ALA A 84 2.53 -8.18 -5.07
N SER A 85 1.73 -7.17 -4.70
CA SER A 85 0.77 -7.28 -3.59
C SER A 85 -0.43 -8.16 -3.94
N LEU A 86 -0.94 -8.07 -5.18
CA LEU A 86 -2.09 -8.84 -5.65
C LEU A 86 -1.71 -10.26 -6.10
N TYR A 87 -0.58 -10.40 -6.78
CA TYR A 87 -0.14 -11.62 -7.46
C TYR A 87 1.32 -11.96 -7.14
N PRO A 88 1.66 -12.24 -5.86
CA PRO A 88 3.06 -12.41 -5.42
C PRO A 88 3.81 -13.51 -6.18
N GLU A 89 3.13 -14.59 -6.58
CA GLU A 89 3.75 -15.67 -7.35
C GLU A 89 4.17 -15.24 -8.76
N GLN A 90 3.36 -14.39 -9.40
CA GLN A 90 3.61 -13.91 -10.77
C GLN A 90 4.66 -12.79 -10.80
N PHE A 91 4.91 -12.13 -9.68
CA PHE A 91 5.89 -11.06 -9.50
C PHE A 91 7.07 -11.49 -8.62
N SER A 92 7.29 -12.80 -8.46
CA SER A 92 8.35 -13.35 -7.60
C SER A 92 9.76 -13.02 -8.07
N ASP A 93 9.94 -12.68 -9.34
CA ASP A 93 11.19 -12.25 -9.95
C ASP A 93 11.42 -10.73 -9.87
N VAL A 94 10.44 -9.97 -9.39
CA VAL A 94 10.53 -8.51 -9.27
C VAL A 94 11.15 -8.12 -7.93
N ASP A 95 12.39 -7.63 -7.95
CA ASP A 95 13.03 -7.01 -6.78
C ASP A 95 12.63 -5.53 -6.67
N LEU A 96 11.58 -5.27 -5.90
CA LEU A 96 11.07 -3.91 -5.69
C LEU A 96 12.09 -2.99 -5.02
N VAL A 97 12.98 -3.52 -4.17
CA VAL A 97 14.03 -2.72 -3.51
C VAL A 97 15.03 -2.22 -4.54
N SER A 98 15.59 -3.12 -5.33
CA SER A 98 16.54 -2.76 -6.40
C SER A 98 15.88 -1.83 -7.43
N MET A 99 14.65 -2.14 -7.83
CA MET A 99 13.90 -1.29 -8.78
C MET A 99 13.70 0.12 -8.24
N THR A 100 13.32 0.27 -6.97
CA THR A 100 13.11 1.59 -6.35
C THR A 100 14.42 2.37 -6.27
N LYS A 101 15.52 1.73 -5.88
CA LYS A 101 16.86 2.35 -5.84
C LYS A 101 17.30 2.84 -7.23
N ASP A 102 17.17 2.00 -8.24
CA ASP A 102 17.52 2.34 -9.63
C ASP A 102 16.66 3.48 -10.17
N TYR A 103 15.38 3.46 -9.86
CA TYR A 103 14.45 4.51 -10.26
C TYR A 103 14.84 5.86 -9.65
N TYR A 104 15.07 5.91 -8.33
CA TYR A 104 15.45 7.14 -7.64
C TYR A 104 16.80 7.67 -8.11
N GLN A 105 17.76 6.78 -8.39
CA GLN A 105 19.04 7.18 -8.95
C GLN A 105 18.89 7.80 -10.35
N LYS A 106 18.06 7.20 -11.22
CA LYS A 106 17.87 7.67 -12.60
C LYS A 106 17.04 8.94 -12.69
N MET A 107 15.95 9.03 -11.91
CA MET A 107 14.99 10.11 -12.03
C MET A 107 15.35 11.33 -11.16
N TYR A 108 15.94 11.10 -10.01
CA TYR A 108 16.21 12.16 -9.03
C TYR A 108 17.68 12.36 -8.74
N ASN A 109 18.57 11.56 -9.34
CA ASN A 109 20.00 11.51 -9.03
C ASN A 109 20.28 11.35 -7.51
N PHE A 110 19.45 10.51 -6.87
CA PHE A 110 19.48 10.25 -5.44
C PHE A 110 19.74 8.77 -5.17
N THR A 111 20.79 8.48 -4.38
CA THR A 111 21.15 7.11 -4.02
C THR A 111 20.45 6.71 -2.73
N LEU A 112 19.49 5.80 -2.83
CA LEU A 112 18.82 5.21 -1.67
C LEU A 112 19.63 4.08 -1.07
N THR A 113 19.60 3.98 0.27
CA THR A 113 19.98 2.73 0.95
C THR A 113 18.86 1.69 0.80
N ASP A 114 19.17 0.42 1.07
CA ASP A 114 18.14 -0.64 1.07
C ASP A 114 17.05 -0.38 2.10
N GLU A 115 17.41 0.13 3.27
CA GLU A 115 16.47 0.49 4.33
C GLU A 115 15.51 1.60 3.88
N GLN A 116 16.04 2.66 3.27
CA GLN A 116 15.23 3.74 2.72
C GLN A 116 14.27 3.24 1.63
N ALA A 117 14.75 2.39 0.72
CA ALA A 117 13.91 1.80 -0.32
C ALA A 117 12.80 0.91 0.27
N ARG A 118 13.13 0.09 1.28
CA ARG A 118 12.13 -0.73 2.00
C ARG A 118 11.07 0.13 2.69
N THR A 119 11.48 1.24 3.33
CA THR A 119 10.56 2.18 3.99
C THR A 119 9.62 2.86 2.98
N ILE A 120 10.10 3.18 1.77
CA ILE A 120 9.26 3.73 0.71
C ILE A 120 8.20 2.70 0.27
N ILE A 121 8.61 1.44 0.08
CA ILE A 121 7.74 0.37 -0.39
C ILE A 121 6.74 -0.07 0.68
N ASN A 122 7.19 -0.14 1.93
CA ASN A 122 6.38 -0.56 3.07
C ASN A 122 6.68 0.34 4.28
N PRO A 123 5.98 1.46 4.43
CA PRO A 123 6.20 2.43 5.49
C PRO A 123 5.91 1.88 6.91
N ASP A 124 5.17 0.79 7.01
CA ASP A 124 4.86 0.15 8.30
C ASP A 124 6.01 -0.72 8.82
N SER A 125 6.99 -1.06 7.96
CA SER A 125 8.17 -1.84 8.36
C SER A 125 9.23 -1.02 9.10
N ALA A 126 9.07 0.30 9.18
CA ALA A 126 10.01 1.24 9.80
C ALA A 126 9.70 1.56 11.27
N SER A 127 8.93 0.70 11.96
CA SER A 127 8.58 0.86 13.38
C SER A 127 9.39 -0.03 14.29
#